data_fb17ea670a2a9d1086e10f67c2c5ae7e
#
_entry.id   fb17ea670a2a9d1086e10f67c2c5ae7e
#
_cell.length_a   1.000
_cell.length_b   1.000
_cell.length_c   1.000
_cell.angle_alpha   90.00
_cell.angle_beta   90.00
_cell.angle_gamma   90.00
#
_symmetry.space_group_name_H-M   'P 1'
#
loop_
_entity.id
_entity.type
_entity.pdbx_description
1 polymer ?
#
loop_
_entity_poly.entity_id
_entity_poly.type
_entity_poly.pdbx_seq_one_letter_code
_entity_poly.pdbx_strand_id
1 'polypeptide(L)'
;WQEIAQSLGTENLRRRVGKDLTSFVAFPDRGHGGSSAWRGNCSPKVVEAVARYVIDAKRYYGKSVSDFTLLDPMSGSGTSKFAADSLGIRSVLYDLNPNAPQGRGNWNALRDEVDESADMIFFHPPYHSMIAYSGNMWGKPHPDDLSRCGSYKEFIEKLNFVLKKLYMALRK
;
A
#
# COMPACT_ATOMS: atom_id res chain seq x y z
N TRP A 1 -1.49 -25.76 4.09
CA TRP A 1 -0.69 -24.73 3.44
C TRP A 1 0.34 -25.30 2.47
N GLN A 2 1.07 -26.35 2.81
CA GLN A 2 2.03 -27.01 1.91
C GLN A 2 1.35 -27.61 0.67
N GLU A 3 0.21 -28.24 0.80
CA GLU A 3 -0.56 -28.78 -0.32
C GLU A 3 -1.12 -27.69 -1.24
N ILE A 4 -1.61 -26.59 -0.67
CA ILE A 4 -2.08 -25.41 -1.44
C ILE A 4 -0.90 -24.75 -2.15
N ALA A 5 0.26 -24.63 -1.50
CA ALA A 5 1.46 -24.09 -2.09
C ALA A 5 1.98 -24.94 -3.26
N GLN A 6 1.92 -26.27 -3.16
CA GLN A 6 2.26 -27.19 -4.25
C GLN A 6 1.28 -27.09 -5.43
N SER A 7 -0.03 -27.00 -5.15
CA SER A 7 -1.06 -26.89 -6.19
C SER A 7 -0.98 -25.56 -6.98
N LEU A 8 -0.48 -24.50 -6.35
CA LEU A 8 -0.32 -23.18 -6.96
C LEU A 8 1.04 -22.98 -7.63
N GLY A 9 1.92 -23.98 -7.64
CA GLY A 9 3.26 -23.85 -8.23
C GLY A 9 4.16 -22.81 -7.54
N THR A 10 3.86 -22.47 -6.27
CA THR A 10 4.55 -21.39 -5.53
C THR A 10 6.03 -21.68 -5.32
N GLU A 11 6.45 -22.96 -5.31
CA GLU A 11 7.85 -23.33 -5.20
C GLU A 11 8.63 -22.95 -6.47
N ASN A 12 8.03 -23.13 -7.64
CA ASN A 12 8.59 -22.66 -8.91
C ASN A 12 8.61 -21.13 -9.01
N LEU A 13 7.59 -20.47 -8.46
CA LEU A 13 7.53 -19.01 -8.38
C LEU A 13 8.66 -18.49 -7.48
N ARG A 14 8.86 -19.07 -6.29
CA ARG A 14 9.98 -18.70 -5.39
C ARG A 14 11.34 -18.91 -6.03
N ARG A 15 11.54 -19.95 -6.82
CA ARG A 15 12.80 -20.20 -7.54
C ARG A 15 13.11 -19.18 -8.62
N ARG A 16 12.09 -18.61 -9.26
CA ARG A 16 12.25 -17.71 -10.43
C ARG A 16 12.04 -16.24 -10.12
N VAL A 17 11.19 -15.92 -9.16
CA VAL A 17 10.71 -14.55 -8.90
C VAL A 17 11.06 -14.07 -7.50
N GLY A 18 11.09 -14.94 -6.52
CA GLY A 18 11.18 -14.57 -5.10
C GLY A 18 12.53 -14.77 -4.44
N LYS A 19 13.62 -14.91 -5.21
CA LYS A 19 14.96 -15.14 -4.62
C LYS A 19 15.37 -14.08 -3.60
N ASP A 20 14.93 -12.85 -3.81
CA ASP A 20 15.39 -11.69 -3.04
C ASP A 20 14.31 -11.12 -2.10
N LEU A 21 13.09 -11.67 -2.13
CA LEU A 21 12.00 -11.25 -1.26
C LEU A 21 11.74 -12.29 -0.19
N THR A 22 12.24 -12.04 1.01
CA THR A 22 12.04 -12.88 2.21
C THR A 22 11.07 -12.20 3.18
N SER A 23 10.69 -12.88 4.26
CA SER A 23 9.89 -12.31 5.35
C SER A 23 10.63 -11.21 6.13
N PHE A 24 11.94 -11.13 5.96
CA PHE A 24 12.78 -10.05 6.49
C PHE A 24 13.52 -9.39 5.33
N VAL A 25 13.30 -8.08 5.17
CA VAL A 25 13.93 -7.27 4.15
C VAL A 25 14.56 -6.07 4.82
N ALA A 26 15.88 -5.85 4.60
CA ALA A 26 16.61 -4.69 5.08
C ALA A 26 17.33 -4.01 3.93
N PHE A 27 17.21 -2.71 3.85
CA PHE A 27 17.93 -1.89 2.89
C PHE A 27 18.90 -0.98 3.63
N PRO A 28 20.17 -0.89 3.21
CA PRO A 28 21.19 -0.07 3.89
C PRO A 28 20.88 1.43 3.82
N ASP A 29 20.12 1.85 2.84
CA ASP A 29 19.62 3.22 2.70
C ASP A 29 18.11 3.22 2.38
N ARG A 30 17.44 4.34 2.67
CA ARG A 30 16.00 4.49 2.44
C ARG A 30 15.64 4.53 0.94
N GLY A 31 16.54 4.94 0.09
CA GLY A 31 16.24 5.27 -1.30
C GLY A 31 15.66 6.69 -1.46
N HIS A 32 15.42 7.06 -2.72
CA HIS A 32 14.88 8.37 -3.09
C HIS A 32 13.36 8.39 -3.15
N GLY A 33 12.75 9.49 -2.71
CA GLY A 33 11.32 9.74 -2.81
C GLY A 33 10.56 9.66 -1.49
N GLY A 34 9.42 10.34 -1.44
CA GLY A 34 8.70 10.63 -0.22
C GLY A 34 9.49 11.55 0.70
N SER A 35 9.10 11.65 1.96
CA SER A 35 9.78 12.49 2.94
C SER A 35 10.08 11.74 4.22
N SER A 36 11.35 11.74 4.64
CA SER A 36 11.75 11.19 5.94
C SER A 36 11.20 12.00 7.13
N ALA A 37 10.86 13.27 6.91
CA ALA A 37 10.20 14.12 7.91
C ALA A 37 8.71 13.77 8.10
N TRP A 38 8.11 13.05 7.16
CA TRP A 38 6.73 12.59 7.27
C TRP A 38 6.67 11.34 8.17
N ARG A 39 6.08 11.48 9.34
CA ARG A 39 6.00 10.37 10.31
C ARG A 39 5.16 9.22 9.74
N GLY A 40 5.61 7.99 9.99
CA GLY A 40 4.93 6.80 9.50
C GLY A 40 5.19 6.49 8.01
N ASN A 41 6.10 7.20 7.34
CA ASN A 41 6.42 6.87 5.95
C ASN A 41 7.27 5.58 5.85
N CYS A 42 7.10 4.87 4.73
CA CYS A 42 7.85 3.66 4.38
C CYS A 42 9.03 3.99 3.46
N SER A 43 9.98 3.06 3.32
CA SER A 43 11.02 3.14 2.29
C SER A 43 10.43 2.84 0.91
N PRO A 44 10.72 3.64 -0.14
CA PRO A 44 10.31 3.31 -1.51
C PRO A 44 10.89 1.98 -1.99
N LYS A 45 12.06 1.57 -1.50
CA LYS A 45 12.67 0.28 -1.83
C LYS A 45 11.83 -0.92 -1.39
N VAL A 46 11.09 -0.80 -0.29
CA VAL A 46 10.13 -1.84 0.14
C VAL A 46 9.00 -1.95 -0.88
N VAL A 47 8.42 -0.82 -1.27
CA VAL A 47 7.32 -0.79 -2.25
C VAL A 47 7.80 -1.33 -3.60
N GLU A 48 8.98 -0.91 -4.06
CA GLU A 48 9.59 -1.40 -5.30
C GLU A 48 9.83 -2.92 -5.27
N ALA A 49 10.40 -3.45 -4.19
CA ALA A 49 10.70 -4.87 -4.07
C ALA A 49 9.42 -5.72 -4.15
N VAL A 50 8.36 -5.31 -3.45
CA VAL A 50 7.06 -6.01 -3.49
C VAL A 50 6.41 -5.86 -4.86
N ALA A 51 6.43 -4.66 -5.46
CA ALA A 51 5.85 -4.44 -6.79
C ALA A 51 6.57 -5.27 -7.88
N ARG A 52 7.90 -5.33 -7.87
CA ARG A 52 8.68 -6.21 -8.76
C ARG A 52 8.26 -7.67 -8.59
N TYR A 53 8.14 -8.14 -7.36
CA TYR A 53 7.69 -9.49 -7.09
C TYR A 53 6.31 -9.79 -7.71
N VAL A 54 5.33 -8.88 -7.52
CA VAL A 54 3.98 -9.04 -8.09
C VAL A 54 4.00 -9.00 -9.62
N ILE A 55 4.78 -8.09 -10.22
CA ILE A 55 4.96 -7.98 -11.68
C ILE A 55 5.52 -9.28 -12.25
N ASP A 56 6.58 -9.79 -11.65
CA ASP A 56 7.23 -11.01 -12.10
C ASP A 56 6.35 -12.24 -11.89
N ALA A 57 5.58 -12.28 -10.79
CA ALA A 57 4.57 -13.31 -10.56
C ALA A 57 3.49 -13.29 -11.64
N LYS A 58 2.96 -12.12 -12.00
CA LYS A 58 1.98 -12.00 -13.09
C LYS A 58 2.54 -12.48 -14.42
N ARG A 59 3.78 -12.08 -14.76
CA ARG A 59 4.47 -12.56 -15.97
C ARG A 59 4.65 -14.08 -15.98
N TYR A 60 5.05 -14.65 -14.85
CA TYR A 60 5.20 -16.09 -14.69
C TYR A 60 3.90 -16.85 -14.98
N TYR A 61 2.76 -16.30 -14.57
CA TYR A 61 1.43 -16.86 -14.85
C TYR A 61 0.83 -16.41 -16.21
N GLY A 62 1.62 -15.82 -17.10
CA GLY A 62 1.17 -15.37 -18.41
C GLY A 62 0.18 -14.21 -18.40
N LYS A 63 0.12 -13.44 -17.29
CA LYS A 63 -0.73 -12.26 -17.20
C LYS A 63 -0.03 -11.04 -17.78
N SER A 64 -0.81 -10.14 -18.41
CA SER A 64 -0.30 -8.85 -18.87
C SER A 64 0.13 -7.99 -17.71
N VAL A 65 1.17 -7.18 -17.93
CA VAL A 65 1.68 -6.15 -17.00
C VAL A 65 1.81 -4.79 -17.68
N SER A 66 1.29 -4.62 -18.90
CA SER A 66 1.39 -3.38 -19.68
C SER A 66 0.70 -2.19 -19.01
N ASP A 67 -0.37 -2.45 -18.28
CA ASP A 67 -1.20 -1.49 -17.56
C ASP A 67 -1.18 -1.73 -16.05
N PHE A 68 -0.08 -2.27 -15.53
CA PHE A 68 0.08 -2.55 -14.11
C PHE A 68 -0.16 -1.30 -13.27
N THR A 69 -1.11 -1.40 -12.35
CA THR A 69 -1.53 -0.30 -11.49
C THR A 69 -1.27 -0.62 -10.02
N LEU A 70 -0.51 0.25 -9.37
CA LEU A 70 -0.29 0.27 -7.93
C LEU A 70 -1.27 1.27 -7.29
N LEU A 71 -2.07 0.82 -6.34
CA LEU A 71 -2.95 1.67 -5.53
C LEU A 71 -2.37 1.81 -4.11
N ASP A 72 -2.30 3.04 -3.61
CA ASP A 72 -1.99 3.34 -2.21
C ASP A 72 -3.09 4.24 -1.62
N PRO A 73 -3.96 3.70 -0.76
CA PRO A 73 -5.10 4.43 -0.21
C PRO A 73 -4.76 5.31 1.00
N MET A 74 -3.51 5.30 1.46
CA MET A 74 -3.02 6.11 2.59
C MET A 74 -1.60 6.58 2.32
N SER A 75 -1.44 7.32 1.20
CA SER A 75 -0.16 7.57 0.54
C SER A 75 0.80 8.48 1.31
N GLY A 76 0.31 9.23 2.28
CA GLY A 76 1.13 10.11 3.11
C GLY A 76 2.01 11.04 2.27
N SER A 77 3.32 10.91 2.39
CA SER A 77 4.30 11.69 1.61
C SER A 77 4.44 11.25 0.15
N GLY A 78 3.68 10.25 -0.31
CA GLY A 78 3.70 9.76 -1.68
C GLY A 78 4.84 8.81 -2.01
N THR A 79 5.38 8.10 -1.03
CA THR A 79 6.48 7.13 -1.23
C THR A 79 6.17 6.13 -2.36
N SER A 80 4.93 5.66 -2.42
CA SER A 80 4.47 4.72 -3.46
C SER A 80 4.50 5.30 -4.87
N LYS A 81 4.32 6.63 -5.01
CA LYS A 81 4.46 7.32 -6.31
C LYS A 81 5.87 7.19 -6.86
N PHE A 82 6.87 7.49 -6.02
CA PHE A 82 8.27 7.41 -6.43
C PHE A 82 8.68 5.98 -6.78
N ALA A 83 8.19 5.00 -6.01
CA ALA A 83 8.43 3.59 -6.33
C ALA A 83 7.78 3.17 -7.66
N ALA A 84 6.57 3.62 -7.93
CA ALA A 84 5.88 3.35 -9.19
C ALA A 84 6.59 4.00 -10.38
N ASP A 85 7.04 5.26 -10.25
CA ASP A 85 7.77 5.97 -11.29
C ASP A 85 9.09 5.28 -11.62
N SER A 86 9.84 4.81 -10.60
CA SER A 86 11.10 4.09 -10.82
C SER A 86 10.90 2.77 -11.59
N LEU A 87 9.71 2.19 -11.51
CA LEU A 87 9.34 0.96 -12.19
C LEU A 87 8.64 1.19 -13.53
N GLY A 88 8.33 2.43 -13.88
CA GLY A 88 7.55 2.77 -15.07
C GLY A 88 6.12 2.23 -15.04
N ILE A 89 5.50 2.10 -13.86
CA ILE A 89 4.13 1.62 -13.67
C ILE A 89 3.18 2.73 -13.24
N ARG A 90 1.90 2.53 -13.52
CA ARG A 90 0.86 3.47 -13.09
C ARG A 90 0.66 3.41 -11.58
N SER A 91 0.45 4.56 -10.94
CA SER A 91 0.07 4.65 -9.53
C SER A 91 -1.22 5.46 -9.35
N VAL A 92 -2.03 5.02 -8.39
CA VAL A 92 -3.23 5.71 -7.90
C VAL A 92 -3.05 5.90 -6.40
N LEU A 93 -3.07 7.14 -5.96
CA LEU A 93 -2.79 7.49 -4.57
C LEU A 93 -3.93 8.30 -3.98
N TYR A 94 -4.34 7.90 -2.80
CA TYR A 94 -5.35 8.59 -2.01
C TYR A 94 -4.82 8.89 -0.61
N ASP A 95 -5.33 9.94 0.01
CA ASP A 95 -5.06 10.26 1.41
C ASP A 95 -6.19 11.06 2.03
N LEU A 96 -6.45 10.85 3.32
CA LEU A 96 -7.42 11.65 4.08
C LEU A 96 -6.92 13.09 4.28
N ASN A 97 -5.59 13.28 4.35
CA ASN A 97 -4.98 14.60 4.46
C ASN A 97 -5.22 15.42 3.18
N PRO A 98 -5.89 16.58 3.26
CA PRO A 98 -6.13 17.43 2.10
C PRO A 98 -4.85 17.95 1.44
N ASN A 99 -3.76 18.01 2.20
CA ASN A 99 -2.46 18.53 1.77
C ASN A 99 -1.47 17.41 1.43
N ALA A 100 -1.93 16.20 1.17
CA ALA A 100 -1.06 15.11 0.69
C ALA A 100 -0.37 15.56 -0.60
N PRO A 101 0.98 15.51 -0.67
CA PRO A 101 1.74 16.12 -1.76
C PRO A 101 1.61 15.38 -3.09
N GLN A 102 1.11 14.15 -3.05
CA GLN A 102 0.93 13.28 -4.21
C GLN A 102 -0.47 12.64 -4.17
N GLY A 103 -1.09 12.55 -5.34
CA GLY A 103 -2.38 11.91 -5.45
C GLY A 103 -3.58 12.77 -5.02
N ARG A 104 -4.69 12.12 -4.69
CA ARG A 104 -5.96 12.76 -4.31
C ARG A 104 -6.05 12.88 -2.79
N GLY A 105 -5.93 14.11 -2.27
CA GLY A 105 -6.26 14.45 -0.89
C GLY A 105 -7.77 14.50 -0.63
N ASN A 106 -8.17 14.64 0.63
CA ASN A 106 -9.56 14.57 1.09
C ASN A 106 -10.29 13.27 0.68
N TRP A 107 -9.58 12.20 0.40
CA TRP A 107 -10.19 10.90 0.16
C TRP A 107 -10.34 10.13 1.47
N ASN A 108 -11.57 9.78 1.78
CA ASN A 108 -11.93 9.13 3.03
C ASN A 108 -12.13 7.62 2.82
N ALA A 109 -11.18 6.82 3.30
CA ALA A 109 -11.22 5.36 3.15
C ALA A 109 -12.47 4.70 3.72
N LEU A 110 -13.17 5.33 4.68
CA LEU A 110 -14.40 4.81 5.26
C LEU A 110 -15.65 5.19 4.47
N ARG A 111 -15.61 6.25 3.65
CA ARG A 111 -16.80 6.80 2.97
C ARG A 111 -16.73 6.74 1.46
N ASP A 112 -15.55 7.09 0.91
CA ASP A 112 -15.40 7.21 -0.53
C ASP A 112 -15.18 5.86 -1.20
N GLU A 113 -15.60 5.74 -2.44
CA GLU A 113 -15.35 4.56 -3.25
C GLU A 113 -13.93 4.57 -3.82
N VAL A 114 -13.44 3.39 -4.16
CA VAL A 114 -12.21 3.21 -4.93
C VAL A 114 -12.57 3.18 -6.40
N ASP A 115 -12.31 4.27 -7.10
CA ASP A 115 -12.72 4.47 -8.51
C ASP A 115 -11.92 3.64 -9.51
N GLU A 116 -10.86 2.96 -9.05
CA GLU A 116 -9.87 2.32 -9.90
C GLU A 116 -9.61 0.86 -9.48
N SER A 117 -9.45 -0.01 -10.47
CA SER A 117 -8.96 -1.36 -10.21
C SER A 117 -7.43 -1.39 -10.22
N ALA A 118 -6.83 -2.14 -9.32
CA ALA A 118 -5.38 -2.24 -9.16
C ALA A 118 -4.87 -3.68 -9.24
N ASP A 119 -3.64 -3.84 -9.72
CA ASP A 119 -2.93 -5.13 -9.70
C ASP A 119 -2.27 -5.41 -8.36
N MET A 120 -1.90 -4.33 -7.67
CA MET A 120 -1.31 -4.36 -6.34
C MET A 120 -1.86 -3.21 -5.51
N ILE A 121 -2.16 -3.48 -4.25
CA ILE A 121 -2.47 -2.45 -3.25
C ILE A 121 -1.38 -2.45 -2.21
N PHE A 122 -0.70 -1.31 -2.06
CA PHE A 122 0.22 -1.06 -0.96
C PHE A 122 -0.55 -0.33 0.14
N PHE A 123 -0.84 -1.02 1.23
CA PHE A 123 -1.67 -0.51 2.31
C PHE A 123 -0.86 -0.41 3.61
N HIS A 124 -0.53 0.82 4.00
CA HIS A 124 0.23 1.13 5.20
C HIS A 124 -0.58 2.06 6.13
N PRO A 125 -1.58 1.53 6.83
CA PRO A 125 -2.48 2.33 7.66
C PRO A 125 -1.81 2.82 8.95
N PRO A 126 -2.41 3.79 9.64
CA PRO A 126 -2.06 4.10 11.02
C PRO A 126 -2.10 2.86 11.92
N TYR A 127 -1.20 2.79 12.89
CA TYR A 127 -1.17 1.72 13.89
C TYR A 127 -1.95 2.16 15.14
N HIS A 128 -3.28 2.27 15.00
CA HIS A 128 -4.15 2.83 16.03
C HIS A 128 -3.62 4.18 16.52
N SER A 129 -3.58 4.44 17.83
CA SER A 129 -3.18 5.71 18.43
C SER A 129 -1.66 5.92 18.59
N MET A 130 -0.82 5.07 17.96
CA MET A 130 0.65 5.22 18.06
C MET A 130 1.14 6.57 17.53
N ILE A 131 0.54 7.04 16.44
CA ILE A 131 0.74 8.39 15.89
C ILE A 131 -0.64 8.96 15.58
N ALA A 132 -1.04 10.04 16.24
CA ALA A 132 -2.24 10.78 15.89
C ALA A 132 -1.94 11.72 14.71
N TYR A 133 -2.58 11.49 13.56
CA TYR A 133 -2.30 12.25 12.35
C TYR A 133 -3.11 13.53 12.26
N SER A 134 -4.43 13.47 12.09
CA SER A 134 -5.25 14.69 12.04
C SER A 134 -5.29 15.43 13.38
N GLY A 135 -5.22 16.74 13.33
CA GLY A 135 -5.14 17.60 14.52
C GLY A 135 -3.74 17.72 15.13
N ASN A 136 -2.81 16.81 14.82
CA ASN A 136 -1.44 16.83 15.34
C ASN A 136 -0.42 17.03 14.21
N MET A 137 -0.56 16.29 13.11
CA MET A 137 0.36 16.35 11.98
C MET A 137 -0.21 17.24 10.86
N TRP A 138 -1.53 17.27 10.73
CA TRP A 138 -2.21 18.09 9.75
C TRP A 138 -3.63 18.48 10.23
N GLY A 139 -4.13 19.62 9.81
CA GLY A 139 -5.49 20.10 9.95
C GLY A 139 -6.07 20.05 11.36
N LYS A 140 -7.39 19.91 11.44
CA LYS A 140 -8.15 19.66 12.67
C LYS A 140 -8.36 18.15 12.86
N PRO A 141 -8.64 17.68 14.10
CA PRO A 141 -9.03 16.30 14.33
C PRO A 141 -10.17 15.87 13.40
N HIS A 142 -10.00 14.72 12.72
CA HIS A 142 -10.99 14.19 11.79
C HIS A 142 -11.63 12.92 12.36
N PRO A 143 -12.97 12.79 12.36
CA PRO A 143 -13.68 11.66 13.00
C PRO A 143 -13.40 10.30 12.34
N ASP A 144 -13.02 10.32 11.06
CA ASP A 144 -12.72 9.11 10.29
C ASP A 144 -11.22 8.83 10.17
N ASP A 145 -10.37 9.56 10.90
CA ASP A 145 -8.95 9.25 11.01
C ASP A 145 -8.78 7.99 11.87
N LEU A 146 -8.27 6.92 11.28
CA LEU A 146 -8.06 5.64 11.96
C LEU A 146 -7.12 5.74 13.17
N SER A 147 -6.24 6.74 13.18
CA SER A 147 -5.36 7.00 14.33
C SER A 147 -6.08 7.59 15.55
N ARG A 148 -7.34 7.98 15.37
CA ARG A 148 -8.17 8.62 16.43
C ARG A 148 -9.34 7.77 16.90
N CYS A 149 -9.34 6.49 16.59
CA CYS A 149 -10.33 5.57 17.14
C CYS A 149 -10.27 5.53 18.65
N GLY A 150 -11.41 5.61 19.31
CA GLY A 150 -11.53 5.63 20.76
C GLY A 150 -11.18 4.30 21.44
N SER A 151 -11.17 3.19 20.66
CA SER A 151 -10.79 1.87 21.15
C SER A 151 -10.14 1.05 20.06
N TYR A 152 -9.35 0.04 20.48
CA TYR A 152 -8.75 -0.92 19.56
C TYR A 152 -9.81 -1.73 18.79
N LYS A 153 -10.94 -2.02 19.43
CA LYS A 153 -12.07 -2.71 18.77
C LYS A 153 -12.62 -1.89 17.61
N GLU A 154 -12.90 -0.61 17.84
CA GLU A 154 -13.36 0.31 16.79
C GLU A 154 -12.35 0.42 15.65
N PHE A 155 -11.06 0.52 15.98
CA PHE A 155 -9.99 0.56 14.99
C PHE A 155 -10.00 -0.68 14.10
N ILE A 156 -10.08 -1.87 14.67
CA ILE A 156 -10.10 -3.13 13.91
C ILE A 156 -11.37 -3.24 13.03
N GLU A 157 -12.53 -2.83 13.53
CA GLU A 157 -13.78 -2.83 12.76
C GLU A 157 -13.67 -1.91 11.53
N LYS A 158 -13.20 -0.69 11.72
CA LYS A 158 -12.98 0.27 10.63
C LYS A 158 -11.90 -0.21 9.64
N LEU A 159 -10.79 -0.75 10.15
CA LEU A 159 -9.71 -1.30 9.34
C LEU A 159 -10.22 -2.47 8.46
N ASN A 160 -10.99 -3.38 9.03
CA ASN A 160 -11.59 -4.50 8.29
C ASN A 160 -12.57 -4.03 7.21
N PHE A 161 -13.33 -2.97 7.47
CA PHE A 161 -14.20 -2.37 6.47
C PHE A 161 -13.39 -1.84 5.27
N VAL A 162 -12.30 -1.10 5.55
CA VAL A 162 -11.39 -0.59 4.51
C VAL A 162 -10.76 -1.74 3.73
N LEU A 163 -10.24 -2.77 4.41
CA LEU A 163 -9.62 -3.93 3.76
C LEU A 163 -10.58 -4.67 2.81
N LYS A 164 -11.85 -4.84 3.19
CA LYS A 164 -12.87 -5.45 2.32
C LYS A 164 -13.10 -4.62 1.06
N LYS A 165 -13.22 -3.29 1.20
CA LYS A 165 -13.35 -2.37 0.06
C LYS A 165 -12.15 -2.46 -0.87
N LEU A 166 -10.93 -2.42 -0.32
CA LEU A 166 -9.69 -2.51 -1.09
C LEU A 166 -9.55 -3.87 -1.81
N TYR A 167 -9.95 -4.96 -1.14
CA TYR A 167 -9.94 -6.29 -1.76
C TYR A 167 -10.81 -6.35 -3.02
N MET A 168 -11.96 -5.68 -3.02
CA MET A 168 -12.85 -5.61 -4.19
C MET A 168 -12.26 -4.80 -5.35
N ALA A 169 -11.32 -3.92 -5.08
CA ALA A 169 -10.62 -3.13 -6.08
C ALA A 169 -9.45 -3.89 -6.73
N LEU A 170 -9.05 -5.05 -6.20
CA LEU A 170 -7.99 -5.86 -6.82
C LEU A 170 -8.49 -6.54 -8.09
N ARG A 171 -7.70 -6.43 -9.16
CA ARG A 171 -7.89 -7.19 -10.41
C ARG A 171 -7.68 -8.68 -10.14
N LYS A 172 -8.57 -9.50 -10.67
CA LYS A 172 -8.52 -10.97 -10.54
C LYS A 172 -7.64 -11.60 -11.60
#